data_273664791ea1302e7f902b440d8484ee
#
_entry.id   273664791ea1302e7f902b440d8484ee
#
_cell.length_a   1.000
_cell.length_b   1.000
_cell.length_c   1.000
_cell.angle_alpha   90.00
_cell.angle_beta   90.00
_cell.angle_gamma   90.00
#
_symmetry.space_group_name_H-M   'P 1'
#
loop_
_entity.id
_entity.type
_entity.pdbx_description
1 polymer ?
#
loop_
_entity_poly.entity_id
_entity_poly.type
_entity_poly.pdbx_seq_one_letter_code
_entity_poly.pdbx_strand_id
1 'polypeptide(L)'
;MIDTKTAIEKITNGEFDNLFTDIYIDSSMIDYQKKRYVHAIEQYETIYCPDKVAIFSAPGRSEVCGNHTDHQHGMVLATSINLDTIAVSAKNNNDVVRFVSDGYDMITLDINDLEVNNDEAGTTVSLIRGVLRGLKDHGYKIGGFNAYATSDVLVGAGLSSSAAFEVVVGTIISGLYNDMKINSVEIAQISQYAENVFFKKPCGLMDQMACSVGGMVNIDFKDPTKPIVKKVPTEFEKYDYSLCIVDTKGDHVDLTDDYAMIPSEMKKVAKSGKRIVRREISKEEAMEMFKDDEYKLDLISNLEDGTISCYEQGDFTDL
;
A
#
# COMPACT_ATOMS: atom_id res chain seq x y z
N MET A 1 6.93 -2.75 -24.99
CA MET A 1 6.06 -1.61 -25.36
C MET A 1 5.28 -1.96 -26.61
N ILE A 2 4.02 -1.61 -26.67
CA ILE A 2 3.06 -1.93 -27.73
C ILE A 2 2.47 -0.62 -28.29
N ASP A 3 2.12 -0.63 -29.59
CA ASP A 3 1.37 0.46 -30.21
C ASP A 3 -0.04 0.58 -29.59
N THR A 4 -0.54 1.82 -29.39
CA THR A 4 -1.81 2.07 -28.69
C THR A 4 -3.00 1.42 -29.36
N LYS A 5 -3.10 1.52 -30.69
CA LYS A 5 -4.20 0.92 -31.47
C LYS A 5 -4.16 -0.60 -31.36
N THR A 6 -2.97 -1.18 -31.50
CA THR A 6 -2.75 -2.62 -31.33
C THR A 6 -3.11 -3.08 -29.90
N ALA A 7 -2.79 -2.29 -28.89
CA ALA A 7 -3.17 -2.60 -27.51
C ALA A 7 -4.69 -2.62 -27.33
N ILE A 8 -5.38 -1.59 -27.81
CA ILE A 8 -6.85 -1.49 -27.78
C ILE A 8 -7.50 -2.66 -28.51
N GLU A 9 -7.03 -2.97 -29.73
CA GLU A 9 -7.55 -4.12 -30.51
C GLU A 9 -7.41 -5.44 -29.74
N LYS A 10 -6.22 -5.71 -29.18
CA LYS A 10 -5.96 -6.94 -28.43
C LYS A 10 -6.82 -7.06 -27.16
N ILE A 11 -6.97 -5.96 -26.41
CA ILE A 11 -7.83 -5.92 -25.24
C ILE A 11 -9.29 -6.19 -25.63
N THR A 12 -9.77 -5.50 -26.65
CA THR A 12 -11.16 -5.61 -27.11
C THR A 12 -11.47 -7.01 -27.63
N ASN A 13 -10.55 -7.61 -28.38
CA ASN A 13 -10.70 -8.95 -28.95
C ASN A 13 -10.52 -10.08 -27.93
N GLY A 14 -10.19 -9.77 -26.67
CA GLY A 14 -10.08 -10.76 -25.59
C GLY A 14 -8.74 -11.50 -25.54
N GLU A 15 -7.69 -11.03 -26.23
CA GLU A 15 -6.38 -11.66 -26.14
C GLU A 15 -5.78 -11.61 -24.73
N PHE A 16 -6.25 -10.70 -23.87
CA PHE A 16 -5.82 -10.55 -22.49
C PHE A 16 -6.84 -11.06 -21.45
N ASP A 17 -7.93 -11.72 -21.86
CA ASP A 17 -8.99 -12.16 -20.93
C ASP A 17 -8.46 -13.12 -19.86
N ASN A 18 -7.60 -14.06 -20.24
CA ASN A 18 -6.96 -14.95 -19.25
C ASN A 18 -6.09 -14.16 -18.26
N LEU A 19 -5.32 -13.18 -18.72
CA LEU A 19 -4.52 -12.32 -17.85
C LEU A 19 -5.40 -11.50 -16.90
N PHE A 20 -6.51 -10.97 -17.40
CA PHE A 20 -7.47 -10.25 -16.56
C PHE A 20 -8.12 -11.17 -15.53
N THR A 21 -8.46 -12.41 -15.90
CA THR A 21 -8.97 -13.41 -14.95
C THR A 21 -7.93 -13.72 -13.85
N ASP A 22 -6.66 -13.85 -14.23
CA ASP A 22 -5.58 -14.13 -13.26
C ASP A 22 -5.34 -12.95 -12.30
N ILE A 23 -5.47 -11.70 -12.80
CA ILE A 23 -5.24 -10.48 -11.99
C ILE A 23 -6.44 -10.16 -11.12
N TYR A 24 -7.64 -10.18 -11.69
CA TYR A 24 -8.86 -9.69 -11.02
C TYR A 24 -9.70 -10.80 -10.40
N ILE A 25 -9.37 -12.07 -10.68
CA ILE A 25 -9.97 -13.29 -10.09
C ILE A 25 -11.45 -13.46 -10.51
N ASP A 26 -12.23 -12.40 -10.51
CA ASP A 26 -13.65 -12.40 -10.85
C ASP A 26 -13.86 -12.20 -12.36
N SER A 27 -14.31 -13.26 -13.05
CA SER A 27 -14.58 -13.22 -14.49
C SER A 27 -15.69 -12.24 -14.88
N SER A 28 -16.60 -11.89 -13.96
CA SER A 28 -17.64 -10.88 -14.21
C SER A 28 -17.07 -9.47 -14.37
N MET A 29 -15.86 -9.22 -13.88
CA MET A 29 -15.18 -7.94 -13.97
C MET A 29 -14.41 -7.73 -15.29
N ILE A 30 -14.25 -8.76 -16.12
CA ILE A 30 -13.43 -8.69 -17.34
C ILE A 30 -13.90 -7.57 -18.27
N ASP A 31 -15.20 -7.46 -18.53
CA ASP A 31 -15.75 -6.41 -19.41
C ASP A 31 -15.55 -5.00 -18.85
N TYR A 32 -15.62 -4.86 -17.53
CA TYR A 32 -15.32 -3.61 -16.85
C TYR A 32 -13.83 -3.26 -17.01
N GLN A 33 -12.96 -4.20 -16.73
CA GLN A 33 -11.51 -3.97 -16.83
C GLN A 33 -11.07 -3.70 -18.28
N LYS A 34 -11.60 -4.39 -19.27
CA LYS A 34 -11.36 -4.05 -20.68
C LYS A 34 -11.66 -2.58 -20.98
N LYS A 35 -12.84 -2.10 -20.58
CA LYS A 35 -13.26 -0.70 -20.78
C LYS A 35 -12.33 0.26 -20.06
N ARG A 36 -11.94 -0.06 -18.83
CA ARG A 36 -11.03 0.75 -18.01
C ARG A 36 -9.64 0.87 -18.63
N TYR A 37 -9.07 -0.25 -19.10
CA TYR A 37 -7.76 -0.25 -19.78
C TYR A 37 -7.81 0.48 -21.12
N VAL A 38 -8.84 0.26 -21.92
CA VAL A 38 -9.05 0.98 -23.18
C VAL A 38 -9.16 2.47 -22.92
N HIS A 39 -10.00 2.88 -21.97
CA HIS A 39 -10.15 4.28 -21.56
C HIS A 39 -8.82 4.90 -21.16
N ALA A 40 -8.02 4.22 -20.32
CA ALA A 40 -6.72 4.73 -19.90
C ALA A 40 -5.76 4.93 -21.09
N ILE A 41 -5.76 4.03 -22.08
CA ILE A 41 -4.94 4.17 -23.29
C ILE A 41 -5.42 5.35 -24.13
N GLU A 42 -6.73 5.51 -24.33
CA GLU A 42 -7.32 6.62 -25.11
C GLU A 42 -7.03 7.98 -24.47
N GLN A 43 -7.14 8.10 -23.14
CA GLN A 43 -6.80 9.31 -22.42
C GLN A 43 -5.30 9.62 -22.55
N TYR A 44 -4.45 8.62 -22.37
CA TYR A 44 -3.01 8.78 -22.58
C TYR A 44 -2.68 9.24 -24.00
N GLU A 45 -3.29 8.64 -25.03
CA GLU A 45 -3.10 9.01 -26.42
C GLU A 45 -3.55 10.46 -26.68
N THR A 46 -4.67 10.87 -26.13
CA THR A 46 -5.22 12.22 -26.25
C THR A 46 -4.27 13.29 -25.68
N ILE A 47 -3.64 12.97 -24.53
CA ILE A 47 -2.79 13.94 -23.81
C ILE A 47 -1.37 14.00 -24.41
N TYR A 48 -0.80 12.85 -24.80
CA TYR A 48 0.63 12.73 -25.07
C TYR A 48 0.98 12.31 -26.52
N CYS A 49 0.03 11.86 -27.32
CA CYS A 49 0.21 11.39 -28.71
C CYS A 49 1.43 10.44 -28.86
N PRO A 50 1.49 9.32 -28.18
CA PRO A 50 2.64 8.42 -28.18
C PRO A 50 2.66 7.48 -29.39
N ASP A 51 3.86 6.98 -29.76
CA ASP A 51 3.98 5.87 -30.71
C ASP A 51 3.71 4.51 -30.04
N LYS A 52 4.25 4.30 -28.84
CA LYS A 52 4.17 3.04 -28.09
C LYS A 52 4.06 3.28 -26.60
N VAL A 53 3.32 2.40 -25.94
CA VAL A 53 3.07 2.44 -24.50
C VAL A 53 3.41 1.12 -23.81
N ALA A 54 3.58 1.17 -22.52
CA ALA A 54 3.50 0.05 -21.59
C ALA A 54 2.43 0.34 -20.54
N ILE A 55 1.81 -0.71 -20.02
CA ILE A 55 0.81 -0.61 -18.96
C ILE A 55 1.39 -1.27 -17.71
N PHE A 56 1.27 -0.60 -16.59
CA PHE A 56 1.72 -1.05 -15.28
C PHE A 56 0.54 -1.07 -14.33
N SER A 57 0.55 -2.00 -13.38
CA SER A 57 -0.48 -2.15 -12.36
C SER A 57 0.17 -2.36 -11.00
N ALA A 58 -0.42 -1.77 -9.97
CA ALA A 58 -0.10 -2.05 -8.58
C ALA A 58 -1.40 -2.15 -7.78
N PRO A 59 -1.65 -3.28 -7.10
CA PRO A 59 -2.87 -3.49 -6.33
C PRO A 59 -2.86 -2.69 -5.03
N GLY A 60 -4.05 -2.46 -4.49
CA GLY A 60 -4.21 -2.16 -3.07
C GLY A 60 -3.99 -3.39 -2.20
N ARG A 61 -4.13 -3.24 -0.89
CA ARG A 61 -3.92 -4.34 0.07
C ARG A 61 -5.00 -4.39 1.15
N SER A 62 -5.14 -5.57 1.74
CA SER A 62 -5.80 -5.76 3.04
C SER A 62 -4.88 -6.50 3.99
N GLU A 63 -4.91 -6.15 5.26
CA GLU A 63 -4.29 -6.97 6.30
C GLU A 63 -5.25 -8.09 6.72
N VAL A 64 -4.72 -9.30 6.82
CA VAL A 64 -5.49 -10.47 7.24
C VAL A 64 -5.31 -10.74 8.74
N CYS A 65 -4.08 -10.54 9.23
CA CYS A 65 -3.73 -10.75 10.63
C CYS A 65 -2.44 -10.02 10.98
N GLY A 66 -2.35 -9.44 12.20
CA GLY A 66 -1.12 -8.82 12.70
C GLY A 66 -1.31 -7.46 13.36
N ASN A 67 -2.44 -6.78 13.18
CA ASN A 67 -2.76 -5.48 13.79
C ASN A 67 -1.71 -4.40 13.53
N HIS A 68 -1.22 -4.28 12.30
CA HIS A 68 -0.27 -3.25 11.91
C HIS A 68 1.00 -3.21 12.80
N THR A 69 1.50 -4.38 13.19
CA THR A 69 2.70 -4.48 14.05
C THR A 69 4.03 -4.32 13.28
N ASP A 70 3.98 -3.96 12.02
CA ASP A 70 5.15 -3.68 11.17
C ASP A 70 6.06 -2.59 11.74
N HIS A 71 5.50 -1.53 12.32
CA HIS A 71 6.26 -0.46 12.99
C HIS A 71 6.78 -0.83 14.37
N GLN A 72 6.48 -2.03 14.86
CA GLN A 72 6.85 -2.57 16.17
C GLN A 72 7.72 -3.82 16.07
N HIS A 73 8.36 -4.05 14.93
CA HIS A 73 9.15 -5.27 14.67
C HIS A 73 8.33 -6.57 14.74
N GLY A 74 7.02 -6.47 14.50
CA GLY A 74 6.10 -7.61 14.55
C GLY A 74 6.06 -8.40 13.25
N MET A 75 5.10 -9.31 13.20
CA MET A 75 4.83 -10.14 12.03
C MET A 75 3.39 -9.93 11.59
N VAL A 76 3.18 -9.79 10.28
CA VAL A 76 1.86 -9.59 9.70
C VAL A 76 1.58 -10.60 8.59
N LEU A 77 0.31 -10.88 8.37
CA LEU A 77 -0.21 -11.57 7.20
C LEU A 77 -1.07 -10.57 6.42
N ALA A 78 -0.62 -10.22 5.23
CA ALA A 78 -1.32 -9.26 4.37
C ALA A 78 -1.55 -9.88 2.98
N THR A 79 -2.49 -9.34 2.24
CA THR A 79 -2.77 -9.78 0.87
C THR A 79 -2.98 -8.57 -0.03
N SER A 80 -2.54 -8.69 -1.28
CA SER A 80 -3.03 -7.80 -2.33
C SER A 80 -4.51 -8.10 -2.59
N ILE A 81 -5.23 -7.09 -3.08
CA ILE A 81 -6.64 -7.20 -3.46
C ILE A 81 -6.78 -7.07 -4.98
N ASN A 82 -7.96 -7.36 -5.48
CA ASN A 82 -8.28 -7.27 -6.91
C ASN A 82 -8.73 -5.86 -7.37
N LEU A 83 -8.42 -4.84 -6.56
CA LEU A 83 -8.52 -3.43 -6.92
C LEU A 83 -7.12 -2.87 -7.06
N ASP A 84 -6.84 -2.18 -8.15
CA ASP A 84 -5.50 -1.69 -8.44
C ASP A 84 -5.49 -0.25 -8.98
N THR A 85 -4.30 0.30 -9.02
CA THR A 85 -3.95 1.50 -9.79
C THR A 85 -3.23 1.04 -11.04
N ILE A 86 -3.80 1.31 -12.21
CA ILE A 86 -3.14 1.08 -13.50
C ILE A 86 -2.58 2.38 -14.05
N ALA A 87 -1.45 2.29 -14.75
CA ALA A 87 -0.83 3.43 -15.42
C ALA A 87 -0.37 3.05 -16.83
N VAL A 88 -0.84 3.78 -17.82
CA VAL A 88 -0.31 3.76 -19.19
C VAL A 88 0.86 4.72 -19.25
N SER A 89 2.03 4.27 -19.69
CA SER A 89 3.23 5.08 -19.64
C SER A 89 4.19 4.81 -20.80
N ALA A 90 4.96 5.84 -21.15
CA ALA A 90 6.09 5.73 -22.08
C ALA A 90 7.21 6.69 -21.66
N LYS A 91 8.45 6.34 -22.04
CA LYS A 91 9.57 7.29 -21.92
C LYS A 91 9.26 8.54 -22.74
N ASN A 92 9.65 9.68 -22.21
CA ASN A 92 9.81 10.86 -23.02
C ASN A 92 11.32 11.17 -23.17
N ASN A 93 11.67 12.01 -24.11
CA ASN A 93 13.06 12.36 -24.38
C ASN A 93 13.52 13.60 -23.58
N ASN A 94 12.84 13.89 -22.47
CA ASN A 94 13.09 15.03 -21.60
C ASN A 94 13.40 14.53 -20.19
N ASP A 95 14.08 15.33 -19.40
CA ASP A 95 14.34 15.06 -17.97
C ASP A 95 13.14 15.48 -17.09
N VAL A 96 11.93 15.21 -17.57
CA VAL A 96 10.69 15.65 -16.91
C VAL A 96 9.71 14.49 -16.81
N VAL A 97 9.14 14.27 -15.64
CA VAL A 97 7.96 13.44 -15.47
C VAL A 97 6.71 14.27 -15.67
N ARG A 98 5.80 13.78 -16.51
CA ARG A 98 4.42 14.30 -16.62
C ARG A 98 3.47 13.19 -16.25
N PHE A 99 2.72 13.39 -15.20
CA PHE A 99 1.80 12.39 -14.63
C PHE A 99 0.41 12.98 -14.48
N VAL A 100 -0.58 12.31 -15.04
CA VAL A 100 -2.00 12.64 -14.88
C VAL A 100 -2.69 11.46 -14.21
N SER A 101 -3.35 11.70 -13.10
CA SER A 101 -4.34 10.77 -12.53
C SER A 101 -5.72 11.18 -13.01
N ASP A 102 -6.57 10.20 -13.28
CA ASP A 102 -7.95 10.45 -13.73
C ASP A 102 -8.70 11.38 -12.76
N GLY A 103 -9.23 12.47 -13.28
CA GLY A 103 -9.93 13.50 -12.48
C GLY A 103 -9.02 14.52 -11.77
N TYR A 104 -7.70 14.48 -11.98
CA TYR A 104 -6.74 15.40 -11.36
C TYR A 104 -5.90 16.16 -12.40
N ASP A 105 -5.35 17.29 -11.97
CA ASP A 105 -4.46 18.09 -12.81
C ASP A 105 -3.12 17.38 -13.09
N MET A 106 -2.50 17.78 -14.20
CA MET A 106 -1.19 17.25 -14.60
C MET A 106 -0.09 17.68 -13.62
N ILE A 107 0.61 16.69 -13.09
CA ILE A 107 1.86 16.87 -12.34
C ILE A 107 3.01 16.98 -13.34
N THR A 108 3.91 17.93 -13.13
CA THR A 108 5.16 18.07 -13.87
C THR A 108 6.32 18.18 -12.90
N LEU A 109 7.32 17.29 -13.04
CA LEU A 109 8.47 17.19 -12.14
C LEU A 109 9.77 17.06 -12.94
N ASP A 110 10.76 17.91 -12.67
CA ASP A 110 12.12 17.79 -13.19
C ASP A 110 12.89 16.71 -12.40
N ILE A 111 13.40 15.68 -13.09
CA ILE A 111 14.17 14.60 -12.46
C ILE A 111 15.59 15.01 -12.04
N ASN A 112 16.04 16.19 -12.42
CA ASN A 112 17.31 16.76 -11.96
C ASN A 112 17.20 17.42 -10.59
N ASP A 113 15.98 17.79 -10.18
CA ASP A 113 15.68 18.35 -8.87
C ASP A 113 14.82 17.35 -8.05
N LEU A 114 15.48 16.49 -7.29
CA LEU A 114 14.87 15.48 -6.44
C LEU A 114 15.15 15.72 -4.95
N GLU A 115 15.46 16.95 -4.57
CA GLU A 115 15.61 17.31 -3.15
C GLU A 115 14.24 17.39 -2.46
N VAL A 116 14.25 17.19 -1.14
CA VAL A 116 13.03 17.29 -0.32
C VAL A 116 12.52 18.72 -0.37
N ASN A 117 11.29 18.90 -0.85
CA ASN A 117 10.61 20.17 -0.83
C ASN A 117 9.47 20.12 0.21
N ASN A 118 9.62 20.87 1.29
CA ASN A 118 8.62 20.86 2.37
C ASN A 118 7.29 21.51 1.96
N ASP A 119 7.29 22.36 0.95
CA ASP A 119 6.05 22.99 0.44
C ASP A 119 5.20 21.98 -0.36
N GLU A 120 5.79 20.87 -0.78
CA GLU A 120 5.11 19.77 -1.44
C GLU A 120 4.62 18.69 -0.46
N ALA A 121 4.89 18.80 0.83
CA ALA A 121 4.47 17.81 1.82
C ALA A 121 2.96 17.53 1.75
N GLY A 122 2.56 16.26 1.81
CA GLY A 122 1.17 15.85 1.68
C GLY A 122 0.63 15.86 0.23
N THR A 123 1.47 16.08 -0.77
CA THR A 123 1.04 16.11 -2.19
C THR A 123 1.55 14.89 -2.97
N THR A 124 0.83 14.53 -4.04
CA THR A 124 1.23 13.45 -4.95
C THR A 124 2.59 13.73 -5.62
N VAL A 125 2.95 15.02 -5.83
CA VAL A 125 4.25 15.41 -6.38
C VAL A 125 5.39 14.92 -5.48
N SER A 126 5.25 15.08 -4.17
CA SER A 126 6.28 14.65 -3.22
C SER A 126 6.47 13.14 -3.21
N LEU A 127 5.42 12.35 -3.41
CA LEU A 127 5.53 10.89 -3.55
C LEU A 127 6.33 10.50 -4.80
N ILE A 128 6.02 11.09 -5.96
CA ILE A 128 6.77 10.82 -7.20
C ILE A 128 8.24 11.20 -7.02
N ARG A 129 8.51 12.39 -6.48
CA ARG A 129 9.86 12.88 -6.19
C ARG A 129 10.63 11.93 -5.28
N GLY A 130 9.99 11.47 -4.20
CA GLY A 130 10.59 10.56 -3.22
C GLY A 130 10.91 9.19 -3.82
N VAL A 131 10.01 8.61 -4.61
CA VAL A 131 10.26 7.32 -5.29
C VAL A 131 11.42 7.46 -6.28
N LEU A 132 11.45 8.50 -7.09
CA LEU A 132 12.55 8.74 -8.03
C LEU A 132 13.88 8.97 -7.31
N ARG A 133 13.88 9.74 -6.23
CA ARG A 133 15.07 9.95 -5.40
C ARG A 133 15.57 8.64 -4.81
N GLY A 134 14.71 7.85 -4.19
CA GLY A 134 15.07 6.57 -3.61
C GLY A 134 15.65 5.61 -4.67
N LEU A 135 15.03 5.51 -5.84
CA LEU A 135 15.54 4.69 -6.93
C LEU A 135 16.94 5.14 -7.39
N LYS A 136 17.15 6.45 -7.54
CA LYS A 136 18.45 7.04 -7.91
C LYS A 136 19.52 6.74 -6.86
N ASP A 137 19.20 6.88 -5.58
CA ASP A 137 20.12 6.64 -4.46
C ASP A 137 20.50 5.15 -4.35
N HIS A 138 19.62 4.24 -4.78
CA HIS A 138 19.93 2.80 -4.90
C HIS A 138 20.67 2.44 -6.19
N GLY A 139 21.04 3.42 -7.02
CA GLY A 139 21.84 3.23 -8.23
C GLY A 139 21.04 2.76 -9.45
N TYR A 140 19.71 2.80 -9.41
CA TYR A 140 18.88 2.48 -10.55
C TYR A 140 18.84 3.63 -11.55
N LYS A 141 18.65 3.28 -12.82
CA LYS A 141 18.44 4.26 -13.87
C LYS A 141 17.06 4.88 -13.74
N ILE A 142 17.02 6.19 -13.70
CA ILE A 142 15.79 6.96 -13.80
C ILE A 142 15.80 7.78 -15.08
N GLY A 143 14.63 8.25 -15.51
CA GLY A 143 14.50 9.13 -16.69
C GLY A 143 13.10 9.69 -16.78
N GLY A 144 12.92 10.67 -17.64
CA GLY A 144 11.62 11.31 -17.85
C GLY A 144 10.62 10.37 -18.51
N PHE A 145 9.39 10.42 -18.07
CA PHE A 145 8.29 9.67 -18.64
C PHE A 145 6.98 10.45 -18.60
N ASN A 146 6.06 10.04 -19.44
CA ASN A 146 4.67 10.47 -19.37
C ASN A 146 3.83 9.32 -18.84
N ALA A 147 2.83 9.60 -18.00
CA ALA A 147 1.90 8.61 -17.50
C ALA A 147 0.48 9.16 -17.38
N TYR A 148 -0.50 8.30 -17.65
CA TYR A 148 -1.88 8.49 -17.28
C TYR A 148 -2.31 7.30 -16.42
N ALA A 149 -2.86 7.57 -15.26
CA ALA A 149 -3.27 6.55 -14.30
C ALA A 149 -4.76 6.66 -13.94
N THR A 150 -5.37 5.51 -13.68
CA THR A 150 -6.69 5.40 -13.06
C THR A 150 -6.65 4.38 -11.95
N SER A 151 -7.43 4.57 -10.89
CA SER A 151 -7.39 3.75 -9.70
C SER A 151 -8.77 3.30 -9.27
N ASP A 152 -8.92 2.00 -9.03
CA ASP A 152 -10.07 1.41 -8.33
C ASP A 152 -9.81 1.28 -6.82
N VAL A 153 -8.58 1.56 -6.37
CA VAL A 153 -8.24 1.60 -4.93
C VAL A 153 -8.78 2.89 -4.34
N LEU A 154 -9.85 2.77 -3.58
CA LEU A 154 -10.55 3.91 -3.00
C LEU A 154 -9.66 4.67 -2.00
N VAL A 155 -9.61 5.99 -2.15
CA VAL A 155 -8.92 6.88 -1.21
C VAL A 155 -9.70 6.92 0.11
N GLY A 156 -9.00 6.85 1.25
CA GLY A 156 -9.63 6.90 2.57
C GLY A 156 -10.34 5.61 3.01
N ALA A 157 -10.41 4.58 2.17
CA ALA A 157 -11.08 3.31 2.49
C ALA A 157 -10.18 2.28 3.23
N GLY A 158 -8.99 2.67 3.65
CA GLY A 158 -8.05 1.76 4.33
C GLY A 158 -7.41 0.69 3.42
N LEU A 159 -7.49 0.84 2.09
CA LEU A 159 -6.96 -0.09 1.10
C LEU A 159 -5.58 0.29 0.56
N SER A 160 -4.93 1.29 1.15
CA SER A 160 -3.60 1.80 0.80
C SER A 160 -3.44 2.33 -0.62
N SER A 161 -4.30 3.26 -1.00
CA SER A 161 -4.21 3.95 -2.28
C SER A 161 -2.87 4.67 -2.49
N SER A 162 -2.27 5.27 -1.44
CA SER A 162 -0.94 5.89 -1.50
C SER A 162 0.14 4.86 -1.83
N ALA A 163 0.17 3.72 -1.13
CA ALA A 163 1.15 2.67 -1.39
C ALA A 163 1.01 2.08 -2.80
N ALA A 164 -0.22 1.84 -3.28
CA ALA A 164 -0.46 1.38 -4.66
C ALA A 164 0.07 2.39 -5.68
N PHE A 165 -0.13 3.70 -5.42
CA PHE A 165 0.39 4.76 -6.28
C PHE A 165 1.92 4.81 -6.30
N GLU A 166 2.57 4.76 -5.13
CA GLU A 166 4.02 4.76 -5.00
C GLU A 166 4.63 3.54 -5.72
N VAL A 167 4.06 2.37 -5.49
CA VAL A 167 4.50 1.12 -6.10
C VAL A 167 4.32 1.15 -7.63
N VAL A 168 3.22 1.71 -8.16
CA VAL A 168 3.06 1.82 -9.62
C VAL A 168 4.11 2.76 -10.21
N VAL A 169 4.47 3.86 -9.55
CA VAL A 169 5.55 4.77 -10.00
C VAL A 169 6.90 4.02 -10.01
N GLY A 170 7.21 3.29 -8.94
CA GLY A 170 8.42 2.45 -8.89
C GLY A 170 8.46 1.39 -9.98
N THR A 171 7.32 0.77 -10.26
CA THR A 171 7.16 -0.26 -11.31
C THR A 171 7.31 0.34 -12.71
N ILE A 172 6.81 1.56 -12.96
CA ILE A 172 7.03 2.30 -14.22
C ILE A 172 8.54 2.46 -14.47
N ILE A 173 9.29 2.94 -13.49
CA ILE A 173 10.74 3.13 -13.63
C ILE A 173 11.46 1.78 -13.80
N SER A 174 11.02 0.74 -13.07
CA SER A 174 11.55 -0.62 -13.24
C SER A 174 11.36 -1.10 -14.68
N GLY A 175 10.18 -0.93 -15.26
CA GLY A 175 9.86 -1.38 -16.61
C GLY A 175 10.49 -0.53 -17.69
N LEU A 176 10.42 0.78 -17.56
CA LEU A 176 10.91 1.68 -18.63
C LEU A 176 12.43 1.76 -18.67
N TYR A 177 13.13 1.67 -17.53
CA TYR A 177 14.56 1.98 -17.46
C TYR A 177 15.44 0.85 -16.93
N ASN A 178 14.86 -0.19 -16.31
CA ASN A 178 15.61 -1.24 -15.61
C ASN A 178 15.15 -2.66 -15.96
N ASP A 179 14.50 -2.87 -17.11
CA ASP A 179 14.08 -4.19 -17.65
C ASP A 179 13.26 -5.03 -16.65
N MET A 180 12.43 -4.41 -15.83
CA MET A 180 11.65 -5.04 -14.74
C MET A 180 12.52 -5.81 -13.72
N LYS A 181 13.77 -5.37 -13.49
CA LYS A 181 14.72 -6.09 -12.62
C LYS A 181 14.80 -5.53 -11.19
N ILE A 182 14.12 -4.43 -10.90
CA ILE A 182 14.07 -3.90 -9.53
C ILE A 182 13.25 -4.86 -8.69
N ASN A 183 13.81 -5.28 -7.56
CA ASN A 183 13.15 -6.22 -6.65
C ASN A 183 11.92 -5.56 -6.00
N SER A 184 10.84 -6.31 -5.87
CA SER A 184 9.61 -5.80 -5.26
C SER A 184 9.77 -5.37 -3.80
N VAL A 185 10.64 -6.01 -3.04
CA VAL A 185 10.98 -5.57 -1.66
C VAL A 185 11.67 -4.20 -1.67
N GLU A 186 12.59 -3.96 -2.61
CA GLU A 186 13.25 -2.67 -2.75
C GLU A 186 12.27 -1.58 -3.20
N ILE A 187 11.37 -1.88 -4.15
CA ILE A 187 10.30 -0.94 -4.53
C ILE A 187 9.47 -0.57 -3.30
N ALA A 188 9.08 -1.53 -2.48
CA ALA A 188 8.32 -1.26 -1.26
C ALA A 188 9.07 -0.38 -0.26
N GLN A 189 10.36 -0.66 -0.01
CA GLN A 189 11.20 0.14 0.89
C GLN A 189 11.41 1.56 0.38
N ILE A 190 11.61 1.73 -0.92
CA ILE A 190 11.73 3.04 -1.56
C ILE A 190 10.40 3.81 -1.49
N SER A 191 9.27 3.12 -1.69
CA SER A 191 7.94 3.71 -1.55
C SER A 191 7.69 4.21 -0.12
N GLN A 192 7.99 3.39 0.89
CA GLN A 192 7.92 3.81 2.28
C GLN A 192 8.82 5.03 2.58
N TYR A 193 10.03 5.03 2.05
CA TYR A 193 10.92 6.18 2.16
C TYR A 193 10.30 7.46 1.58
N ALA A 194 9.65 7.35 0.43
CA ALA A 194 8.95 8.48 -0.19
C ALA A 194 7.81 8.99 0.70
N GLU A 195 6.99 8.11 1.27
CA GLU A 195 5.88 8.49 2.15
C GLU A 195 6.39 9.12 3.45
N ASN A 196 7.40 8.54 4.10
CA ASN A 196 7.93 9.04 5.37
C ASN A 196 8.74 10.34 5.22
N VAL A 197 9.57 10.45 4.19
CA VAL A 197 10.56 11.55 4.08
C VAL A 197 10.06 12.70 3.23
N PHE A 198 9.36 12.43 2.14
CA PHE A 198 8.89 13.45 1.21
C PHE A 198 7.45 13.86 1.46
N PHE A 199 6.55 12.90 1.59
CA PHE A 199 5.14 13.17 1.87
C PHE A 199 4.90 13.60 3.33
N LYS A 200 5.83 13.23 4.25
CA LYS A 200 5.81 13.53 5.69
C LYS A 200 4.73 12.82 6.48
N LYS A 201 4.23 11.70 5.99
CA LYS A 201 3.30 10.83 6.72
C LYS A 201 4.05 9.63 7.28
N PRO A 202 4.21 9.49 8.61
CA PRO A 202 4.85 8.32 9.20
C PRO A 202 4.02 7.06 8.91
N CYS A 203 4.62 6.08 8.25
CA CYS A 203 4.00 4.79 7.98
C CYS A 203 4.95 3.64 8.25
N GLY A 204 4.40 2.45 8.51
CA GLY A 204 5.14 1.18 8.49
C GLY A 204 5.46 0.76 7.06
N LEU A 205 5.92 -0.48 6.89
CA LEU A 205 6.33 -0.99 5.57
C LEU A 205 5.34 -2.02 5.01
N MET A 206 4.34 -2.44 5.78
CA MET A 206 3.40 -3.50 5.40
C MET A 206 2.64 -3.16 4.12
N ASP A 207 2.15 -1.93 4.02
CA ASP A 207 1.30 -1.47 2.93
C ASP A 207 2.02 -1.57 1.58
N GLN A 208 3.18 -0.94 1.49
CA GLN A 208 4.00 -0.94 0.29
C GLN A 208 4.49 -2.36 -0.05
N MET A 209 4.80 -3.16 0.98
CA MET A 209 5.27 -4.53 0.79
C MET A 209 4.17 -5.42 0.19
N ALA A 210 2.97 -5.36 0.73
CA ALA A 210 1.83 -6.15 0.23
C ALA A 210 1.42 -5.72 -1.19
N CYS A 211 1.39 -4.40 -1.47
CA CYS A 211 1.11 -3.87 -2.81
C CYS A 211 2.18 -4.26 -3.84
N SER A 212 3.46 -4.29 -3.44
CA SER A 212 4.58 -4.53 -4.37
C SER A 212 4.84 -6.02 -4.62
N VAL A 213 4.75 -6.86 -3.58
CA VAL A 213 5.02 -8.31 -3.71
C VAL A 213 3.85 -9.06 -4.31
N GLY A 214 2.64 -8.65 -4.00
CA GLY A 214 1.39 -9.23 -4.50
C GLY A 214 1.07 -10.62 -3.95
N GLY A 215 -0.21 -10.96 -3.96
CA GLY A 215 -0.75 -12.19 -3.38
C GLY A 215 -0.75 -12.13 -1.85
N MET A 216 -0.97 -13.27 -1.20
CA MET A 216 -0.89 -13.36 0.26
C MET A 216 0.56 -13.52 0.69
N VAL A 217 0.98 -12.68 1.64
CA VAL A 217 2.36 -12.62 2.14
C VAL A 217 2.40 -12.60 3.67
N ASN A 218 3.23 -13.43 4.24
CA ASN A 218 3.67 -13.30 5.62
C ASN A 218 4.95 -12.49 5.66
N ILE A 219 4.96 -11.43 6.46
CA ILE A 219 6.07 -10.49 6.55
C ILE A 219 6.53 -10.41 8.00
N ASP A 220 7.79 -10.76 8.24
CA ASP A 220 8.44 -10.64 9.55
C ASP A 220 9.33 -9.38 9.54
N PHE A 221 8.95 -8.40 10.35
CA PHE A 221 9.65 -7.13 10.51
C PHE A 221 10.62 -7.10 11.70
N LYS A 222 11.07 -8.26 12.17
CA LYS A 222 12.08 -8.32 13.24
C LYS A 222 13.29 -7.42 12.94
N ASP A 223 13.72 -7.40 11.68
CA ASP A 223 14.65 -6.40 11.15
C ASP A 223 13.96 -5.64 10.01
N PRO A 224 13.46 -4.40 10.25
CA PRO A 224 12.76 -3.62 9.22
C PRO A 224 13.64 -3.26 8.01
N THR A 225 14.96 -3.27 8.17
CA THR A 225 15.90 -3.03 7.07
C THR A 225 16.06 -4.25 6.16
N LYS A 226 15.72 -5.44 6.67
CA LYS A 226 15.80 -6.72 5.98
C LYS A 226 14.59 -7.60 6.32
N PRO A 227 13.38 -7.19 5.97
CA PRO A 227 12.18 -7.95 6.29
C PRO A 227 12.22 -9.32 5.61
N ILE A 228 11.72 -10.33 6.32
CA ILE A 228 11.59 -11.67 5.76
C ILE A 228 10.20 -11.79 5.17
N VAL A 229 10.13 -11.88 3.84
CA VAL A 229 8.87 -11.96 3.10
C VAL A 229 8.67 -13.37 2.57
N LYS A 230 7.55 -14.00 2.92
CA LYS A 230 7.17 -15.34 2.45
C LYS A 230 5.80 -15.29 1.78
N LYS A 231 5.73 -15.68 0.51
CA LYS A 231 4.44 -15.89 -0.15
C LYS A 231 3.73 -17.09 0.49
N VAL A 232 2.47 -16.90 0.80
CA VAL A 232 1.59 -17.94 1.34
C VAL A 232 0.64 -18.36 0.21
N PRO A 233 0.84 -19.53 -0.38
CA PRO A 233 -0.07 -20.03 -1.41
C PRO A 233 -1.46 -20.19 -0.79
N THR A 234 -2.41 -19.38 -1.23
CA THR A 234 -3.78 -19.41 -0.72
C THR A 234 -4.72 -19.40 -1.91
N GLU A 235 -5.56 -20.39 -1.97
CA GLU A 235 -6.58 -20.57 -2.97
C GLU A 235 -7.92 -20.74 -2.23
N PHE A 236 -8.55 -19.61 -1.89
CA PHE A 236 -9.80 -19.59 -1.11
C PHE A 236 -10.91 -20.39 -1.80
N GLU A 237 -10.94 -20.39 -3.14
CA GLU A 237 -11.94 -21.10 -3.94
C GLU A 237 -11.90 -22.61 -3.71
N LYS A 238 -10.73 -23.18 -3.39
CA LYS A 238 -10.62 -24.62 -3.06
C LYS A 238 -11.38 -25.02 -1.80
N TYR A 239 -11.71 -24.02 -0.98
CA TYR A 239 -12.41 -24.21 0.29
C TYR A 239 -13.82 -23.58 0.27
N ASP A 240 -14.30 -23.15 -0.90
CA ASP A 240 -15.57 -22.44 -1.06
C ASP A 240 -15.67 -21.14 -0.22
N TYR A 241 -14.53 -20.45 -0.02
CA TYR A 241 -14.46 -19.15 0.66
C TYR A 241 -14.07 -18.03 -0.28
N SER A 242 -14.52 -16.83 0.06
CA SER A 242 -14.11 -15.58 -0.58
C SER A 242 -13.71 -14.55 0.47
N LEU A 243 -12.65 -13.78 0.21
CA LEU A 243 -12.31 -12.62 1.02
C LEU A 243 -13.16 -11.44 0.55
N CYS A 244 -14.05 -10.95 1.42
CA CYS A 244 -14.92 -9.82 1.11
C CYS A 244 -14.48 -8.58 1.87
N ILE A 245 -14.39 -7.44 1.16
CA ILE A 245 -14.16 -6.13 1.76
C ILE A 245 -15.47 -5.36 1.69
N VAL A 246 -15.94 -4.89 2.86
CA VAL A 246 -17.18 -4.10 2.96
C VAL A 246 -16.81 -2.64 3.15
N ASP A 247 -17.17 -1.81 2.19
CA ASP A 247 -17.03 -0.36 2.30
C ASP A 247 -18.14 0.19 3.22
N THR A 248 -17.74 0.61 4.41
CA THR A 248 -18.64 1.19 5.41
C THR A 248 -18.93 2.69 5.19
N LYS A 249 -18.37 3.28 4.12
CA LYS A 249 -18.44 4.72 3.81
C LYS A 249 -17.83 5.61 4.91
N GLY A 250 -16.99 5.04 5.78
CA GLY A 250 -16.19 5.79 6.74
C GLY A 250 -14.98 6.43 6.05
N ASP A 251 -14.61 7.63 6.47
CA ASP A 251 -13.42 8.32 6.01
C ASP A 251 -12.38 8.40 7.13
N HIS A 252 -11.11 8.15 6.81
CA HIS A 252 -9.98 8.21 7.75
C HIS A 252 -9.02 9.37 7.48
N VAL A 253 -9.35 10.26 6.55
CA VAL A 253 -8.44 11.34 6.11
C VAL A 253 -8.07 12.25 7.27
N ASP A 254 -9.00 12.55 8.18
CA ASP A 254 -8.80 13.44 9.32
C ASP A 254 -8.07 12.77 10.53
N LEU A 255 -7.77 11.47 10.45
CA LEU A 255 -7.15 10.71 11.57
C LEU A 255 -5.62 10.56 11.44
N THR A 256 -4.97 11.29 10.54
CA THR A 256 -3.52 11.16 10.29
C THR A 256 -2.68 11.45 11.52
N ASP A 257 -3.06 12.47 12.30
CA ASP A 257 -2.36 12.85 13.52
C ASP A 257 -2.50 11.78 14.62
N ASP A 258 -3.68 11.19 14.76
CA ASP A 258 -3.94 10.08 15.70
C ASP A 258 -3.11 8.85 15.34
N TYR A 259 -3.03 8.50 14.05
CA TYR A 259 -2.17 7.43 13.56
C TYR A 259 -0.69 7.68 13.85
N ALA A 260 -0.21 8.91 13.69
CA ALA A 260 1.17 9.28 13.98
C ALA A 260 1.50 9.26 15.48
N MET A 261 0.51 9.53 16.35
CA MET A 261 0.68 9.48 17.79
C MET A 261 0.90 8.06 18.33
N ILE A 262 0.19 7.06 17.81
CA ILE A 262 0.30 5.65 18.28
C ILE A 262 1.75 5.14 18.28
N PRO A 263 2.50 5.15 17.16
CA PRO A 263 3.90 4.72 17.17
C PRO A 263 4.80 5.57 18.07
N SER A 264 4.49 6.86 18.22
CA SER A 264 5.24 7.76 19.09
C SER A 264 5.06 7.38 20.57
N GLU A 265 3.85 7.10 20.99
CA GLU A 265 3.52 6.67 22.35
C GLU A 265 4.14 5.30 22.65
N MET A 266 4.03 4.35 21.74
CA MET A 266 4.65 3.03 21.89
C MET A 266 6.17 3.11 22.03
N LYS A 267 6.83 3.98 21.25
CA LYS A 267 8.28 4.25 21.40
C LYS A 267 8.63 4.87 22.75
N LYS A 268 7.76 5.73 23.30
CA LYS A 268 7.95 6.28 24.66
C LYS A 268 7.87 5.18 25.71
N VAL A 269 6.89 4.29 25.60
CA VAL A 269 6.74 3.14 26.51
C VAL A 269 7.95 2.22 26.39
N ALA A 270 8.36 1.85 25.19
CA ALA A 270 9.54 1.00 24.98
C ALA A 270 10.83 1.61 25.55
N LYS A 271 11.03 2.93 25.37
CA LYS A 271 12.19 3.66 25.92
C LYS A 271 12.17 3.77 27.44
N SER A 272 10.99 3.68 28.07
CA SER A 272 10.88 3.73 29.52
C SER A 272 11.38 2.45 30.21
N GLY A 273 11.70 1.41 29.45
CA GLY A 273 12.06 0.09 29.98
C GLY A 273 10.89 -0.70 30.58
N LYS A 274 9.68 -0.15 30.50
CA LYS A 274 8.48 -0.82 30.99
C LYS A 274 7.95 -1.79 29.92
N ARG A 275 7.69 -3.02 30.29
CA ARG A 275 7.03 -4.00 29.43
C ARG A 275 5.52 -3.95 29.64
N ILE A 276 4.76 -4.09 28.55
CA ILE A 276 3.36 -4.44 28.65
C ILE A 276 3.28 -5.95 28.73
N VAL A 277 2.78 -6.49 29.83
CA VAL A 277 2.59 -7.93 30.00
C VAL A 277 1.13 -8.25 29.83
N ARG A 278 0.85 -9.18 28.95
CA ARG A 278 -0.47 -9.81 28.89
C ARG A 278 -0.65 -10.66 30.12
N ARG A 279 -1.69 -10.35 30.90
CA ARG A 279 -2.12 -11.15 32.04
C ARG A 279 -3.54 -11.63 31.77
N GLU A 280 -3.81 -12.87 32.07
CA GLU A 280 -5.17 -13.38 32.08
C GLU A 280 -5.70 -13.29 33.50
N ILE A 281 -6.83 -12.59 33.65
CA ILE A 281 -7.50 -12.36 34.94
C ILE A 281 -8.92 -12.91 34.88
N SER A 282 -9.48 -13.23 36.06
CA SER A 282 -10.88 -13.62 36.14
C SER A 282 -11.80 -12.42 35.88
N LYS A 283 -13.07 -12.72 35.58
CA LYS A 283 -14.10 -11.69 35.40
C LYS A 283 -14.28 -10.84 36.66
N GLU A 284 -14.24 -11.46 37.86
CA GLU A 284 -14.34 -10.80 39.13
C GLU A 284 -13.17 -9.83 39.38
N GLU A 285 -11.95 -10.25 39.03
CA GLU A 285 -10.75 -9.41 39.13
C GLU A 285 -10.83 -8.24 38.15
N ALA A 286 -11.32 -8.45 36.92
CA ALA A 286 -11.52 -7.39 35.96
C ALA A 286 -12.59 -6.38 36.40
N MET A 287 -13.70 -6.85 37.01
CA MET A 287 -14.74 -5.97 37.53
C MET A 287 -14.23 -5.10 38.67
N GLU A 288 -13.41 -5.64 39.58
CA GLU A 288 -12.79 -4.83 40.66
C GLU A 288 -11.76 -3.84 40.10
N MET A 289 -10.96 -4.26 39.10
CA MET A 289 -9.95 -3.40 38.45
C MET A 289 -10.57 -2.17 37.79
N PHE A 290 -11.73 -2.31 37.18
CA PHE A 290 -12.41 -1.25 36.44
C PHE A 290 -13.67 -0.73 37.11
N LYS A 291 -13.78 -0.89 38.45
CA LYS A 291 -14.97 -0.52 39.22
C LYS A 291 -15.40 0.95 39.08
N ASP A 292 -14.47 1.84 38.72
CA ASP A 292 -14.73 3.27 38.51
C ASP A 292 -14.99 3.63 37.03
N ASP A 293 -15.06 2.64 36.14
CA ASP A 293 -15.29 2.81 34.70
C ASP A 293 -16.57 2.09 34.29
N GLU A 294 -17.67 2.81 34.32
CA GLU A 294 -19.03 2.28 34.05
C GLU A 294 -19.16 1.60 32.70
N TYR A 295 -18.51 2.16 31.65
CA TYR A 295 -18.52 1.57 30.30
C TYR A 295 -17.80 0.22 30.25
N LYS A 296 -16.62 0.10 30.88
CA LYS A 296 -15.89 -1.17 30.93
C LYS A 296 -16.59 -2.21 31.80
N LEU A 297 -17.19 -1.78 32.90
CA LEU A 297 -18.00 -2.67 33.74
C LEU A 297 -19.17 -3.29 32.99
N ASP A 298 -19.87 -2.49 32.17
CA ASP A 298 -20.97 -2.99 31.35
C ASP A 298 -20.47 -4.02 30.31
N LEU A 299 -19.37 -3.72 29.61
CA LEU A 299 -18.73 -4.66 28.69
C LEU A 299 -18.33 -5.97 29.38
N ILE A 300 -17.67 -5.89 30.54
CA ILE A 300 -17.21 -7.07 31.31
C ILE A 300 -18.40 -7.89 31.81
N SER A 301 -19.46 -7.24 32.26
CA SER A 301 -20.65 -7.94 32.80
C SER A 301 -21.36 -8.76 31.73
N ASN A 302 -21.30 -8.35 30.46
CA ASN A 302 -21.92 -9.02 29.32
C ASN A 302 -21.07 -10.13 28.70
N LEU A 303 -19.83 -10.36 29.19
CA LEU A 303 -19.00 -11.47 28.73
C LEU A 303 -19.48 -12.79 29.33
N GLU A 304 -19.41 -13.87 28.54
CA GLU A 304 -19.57 -15.24 29.07
C GLU A 304 -18.45 -15.57 30.06
N ASP A 305 -18.67 -16.57 30.92
CA ASP A 305 -17.66 -17.02 31.90
C ASP A 305 -16.35 -17.40 31.20
N GLY A 306 -15.24 -16.84 31.69
CA GLY A 306 -13.91 -17.06 31.14
C GLY A 306 -12.84 -16.15 31.72
N THR A 307 -11.63 -16.28 31.20
CA THR A 307 -10.52 -15.36 31.52
C THR A 307 -10.50 -14.17 30.57
N ILE A 308 -10.21 -13.00 31.11
CA ILE A 308 -10.08 -11.75 30.37
C ILE A 308 -8.59 -11.45 30.23
N SER A 309 -8.16 -11.19 29.00
CA SER A 309 -6.79 -10.71 28.76
C SER A 309 -6.71 -9.22 29.07
N CYS A 310 -5.89 -8.86 30.02
CA CYS A 310 -5.53 -7.47 30.27
C CYS A 310 -4.03 -7.25 30.03
N TYR A 311 -3.67 -5.99 29.79
CA TYR A 311 -2.29 -5.58 29.59
C TYR A 311 -1.88 -4.63 30.70
N GLU A 312 -0.92 -5.05 31.50
CA GLU A 312 -0.40 -4.24 32.60
C GLU A 312 1.00 -3.69 32.27
N GLN A 313 1.26 -2.47 32.71
CA GLN A 313 2.57 -1.87 32.69
C GLN A 313 3.36 -2.36 33.91
N GLY A 314 4.38 -3.17 33.73
CA GLY A 314 5.24 -3.69 34.80
C GLY A 314 6.67 -3.17 34.71
N ASP A 315 7.31 -2.94 35.86
CA ASP A 315 8.76 -2.74 35.93
C ASP A 315 9.43 -4.12 36.00
N PHE A 316 10.28 -4.44 35.01
CA PHE A 316 11.03 -5.69 34.97
C PHE A 316 12.51 -5.41 35.27
N THR A 317 12.81 -5.18 36.52
CA THR A 317 14.19 -5.09 36.99
C THR A 317 14.78 -6.42 37.41
N ASP A 318 13.96 -7.51 37.46
CA ASP A 318 14.34 -8.78 38.04
C ASP A 318 14.02 -10.00 37.14
N LEU A 319 14.52 -9.97 35.87
CA LEU A 319 14.64 -11.20 35.07
C LEU A 319 15.99 -11.24 34.38
#